data_c897ef1fed64a89d8e46466b1c8d0958
#
_entry.id   c897ef1fed64a89d8e46466b1c8d0958
#
_cell.length_a   1.000
_cell.length_b   1.000
_cell.length_c   1.000
_cell.angle_alpha   90.00
_cell.angle_beta   90.00
_cell.angle_gamma   90.00
#
_symmetry.space_group_name_H-M   'P 1'
#
loop_
_entity.id
_entity.type
_entity.pdbx_description
1 polymer ?
#
loop_
_entity_poly.entity_id
_entity_poly.type
_entity_poly.pdbx_seq_one_letter_code
_entity_poly.pdbx_strand_id
1 'polypeptide(L)'
;AIGLGHINPANYHLPPGPLAGAGGFFPFGWAGMFGGAAFIFFAYIGFDAVSTTAEEARNPARDLPIGIIASLVVCTILYIIVVAILNGIVPFYTLNVNFPVAFAVDSIGLAWAGVIISFGAIAGLTTVLLVMMYGQTRIFYAMSRDGLIPALFVRLHPTWRTPWISQILFGVLIAAAGALFPISILGSLTNMGTLSAFVLVSIAVPILRNRHPETQGKFKVPFGPYVIPVLSAVTALFLIYFLRQGNPLVWGFFPLVWLGFVIWLVVGLIFYFSYGRHQSTIALEETEGLAIRQPPVN
;
A
#
# COMPACT_ATOMS: atom_id res chain seq x y z
N ALA A 1 10.83 -23.69 -8.30
CA ALA A 1 11.21 -25.10 -8.46
C ALA A 1 12.74 -25.29 -8.39
N ILE A 2 13.54 -24.50 -9.11
CA ILE A 2 15.01 -24.69 -9.24
C ILE A 2 15.73 -24.53 -7.87
N GLY A 3 15.33 -23.59 -7.02
CA GLY A 3 15.95 -23.34 -5.72
C GLY A 3 15.71 -24.44 -4.67
N LEU A 4 14.71 -25.29 -4.84
CA LEU A 4 14.35 -26.32 -3.84
C LEU A 4 15.47 -27.34 -3.61
N GLY A 5 16.23 -27.68 -4.63
CA GLY A 5 17.37 -28.62 -4.53
C GLY A 5 18.63 -28.07 -3.85
N HIS A 6 18.66 -26.74 -3.57
CA HIS A 6 19.82 -26.06 -3.00
C HIS A 6 19.54 -25.50 -1.60
N ILE A 7 18.45 -25.93 -0.96
CA ILE A 7 18.09 -25.49 0.40
C ILE A 7 19.03 -26.15 1.41
N ASN A 8 19.72 -25.30 2.19
CA ASN A 8 20.47 -25.71 3.36
C ASN A 8 19.68 -25.40 4.64
N PRO A 9 19.16 -26.41 5.37
CA PRO A 9 18.38 -26.18 6.59
C PRO A 9 19.11 -25.40 7.68
N ALA A 10 20.45 -25.42 7.69
CA ALA A 10 21.26 -24.68 8.64
C ALA A 10 21.05 -23.14 8.50
N ASN A 11 20.67 -22.65 7.34
CA ASN A 11 20.43 -21.23 7.10
C ASN A 11 19.20 -20.70 7.86
N TYR A 12 18.29 -21.58 8.31
CA TYR A 12 17.14 -21.19 9.13
C TYR A 12 17.47 -21.11 10.63
N HIS A 13 18.61 -21.66 11.06
CA HIS A 13 19.04 -21.72 12.46
C HIS A 13 20.49 -21.27 12.60
N LEU A 14 20.75 -20.01 12.21
CA LEU A 14 22.09 -19.46 12.27
C LEU A 14 22.57 -19.31 13.72
N PRO A 15 23.87 -19.53 14.01
CA PRO A 15 24.43 -19.28 15.33
C PRO A 15 24.37 -17.78 15.67
N PRO A 16 24.34 -17.42 16.97
CA PRO A 16 24.42 -16.03 17.40
C PRO A 16 25.67 -15.33 16.84
N GLY A 17 25.52 -14.08 16.41
CA GLY A 17 26.63 -13.33 15.85
C GLY A 17 26.28 -11.88 15.52
N PRO A 18 27.27 -11.04 15.19
CA PRO A 18 27.05 -9.62 14.93
C PRO A 18 26.03 -9.34 13.82
N LEU A 19 25.97 -10.21 12.81
CA LEU A 19 25.03 -10.09 11.68
C LEU A 19 23.77 -10.97 11.83
N ALA A 20 23.85 -12.03 12.65
CA ALA A 20 22.76 -12.97 12.87
C ALA A 20 21.97 -12.68 14.17
N GLY A 21 22.28 -11.60 14.89
CA GLY A 21 21.60 -11.26 16.14
C GLY A 21 21.71 -12.36 17.20
N ALA A 22 20.60 -12.69 17.86
CA ALA A 22 20.55 -13.79 18.84
C ALA A 22 20.64 -15.18 18.22
N GLY A 23 20.68 -15.30 16.90
CA GLY A 23 20.64 -16.57 16.17
C GLY A 23 19.28 -17.26 16.20
N GLY A 24 19.24 -18.50 15.67
CA GLY A 24 18.01 -19.29 15.60
C GLY A 24 17.00 -18.77 14.58
N PHE A 25 15.74 -19.19 14.75
CA PHE A 25 14.64 -18.80 13.85
C PHE A 25 14.13 -17.35 14.12
N PHE A 26 14.32 -16.83 15.33
CA PHE A 26 13.92 -15.47 15.73
C PHE A 26 15.12 -14.62 16.13
N PRO A 27 16.01 -14.28 15.19
CA PRO A 27 17.29 -13.64 15.52
C PRO A 27 17.16 -12.26 16.16
N PHE A 28 16.11 -11.53 15.85
CA PHE A 28 15.82 -10.19 16.39
C PHE A 28 14.59 -10.16 17.32
N GLY A 29 14.10 -11.31 17.74
CA GLY A 29 12.95 -11.46 18.63
C GLY A 29 11.65 -10.90 18.02
N TRP A 30 10.63 -10.80 18.84
CA TRP A 30 9.31 -10.30 18.45
C TRP A 30 9.33 -8.87 17.90
N ALA A 31 10.15 -8.01 18.49
CA ALA A 31 10.27 -6.62 18.07
C ALA A 31 10.80 -6.52 16.63
N GLY A 32 11.85 -7.27 16.29
CA GLY A 32 12.39 -7.32 14.93
C GLY A 32 11.38 -7.91 13.92
N MET A 33 10.65 -8.96 14.31
CA MET A 33 9.62 -9.55 13.47
C MET A 33 8.49 -8.55 13.16
N PHE A 34 7.96 -7.86 14.17
CA PHE A 34 6.90 -6.88 13.95
C PHE A 34 7.38 -5.62 13.23
N GLY A 35 8.63 -5.18 13.48
CA GLY A 35 9.25 -4.09 12.72
C GLY A 35 9.42 -4.45 11.25
N GLY A 36 9.89 -5.68 10.97
CA GLY A 36 9.96 -6.22 9.61
C GLY A 36 8.59 -6.33 8.95
N ALA A 37 7.57 -6.84 9.66
CA ALA A 37 6.20 -6.92 9.17
C ALA A 37 5.62 -5.55 8.81
N ALA A 38 5.87 -4.53 9.66
CA ALA A 38 5.43 -3.17 9.40
C ALA A 38 6.08 -2.57 8.15
N PHE A 39 7.36 -2.86 7.90
CA PHE A 39 8.06 -2.41 6.70
C PHE A 39 7.62 -3.19 5.45
N ILE A 40 7.54 -4.52 5.54
CA ILE A 40 7.16 -5.41 4.42
C ILE A 40 5.69 -5.23 4.01
N PHE A 41 4.86 -4.62 4.83
CA PHE A 41 3.50 -4.25 4.45
C PHE A 41 3.46 -3.49 3.12
N PHE A 42 4.52 -2.74 2.80
CA PHE A 42 4.71 -2.11 1.49
C PHE A 42 4.56 -3.08 0.30
N ALA A 43 5.01 -4.32 0.45
CA ALA A 43 4.90 -5.33 -0.61
C ALA A 43 3.47 -5.82 -0.87
N TYR A 44 2.55 -5.55 0.03
CA TYR A 44 1.14 -5.89 -0.11
C TYR A 44 0.29 -4.73 -0.66
N ILE A 45 0.82 -3.50 -0.68
CA ILE A 45 0.10 -2.33 -1.21
C ILE A 45 -0.22 -2.58 -2.68
N GLY A 46 -1.50 -2.37 -3.05
CA GLY A 46 -2.02 -2.58 -4.40
C GLY A 46 -3.26 -3.46 -4.45
N PHE A 47 -3.51 -4.30 -3.44
CA PHE A 47 -4.77 -5.05 -3.37
C PHE A 47 -5.99 -4.11 -3.23
N ASP A 48 -5.80 -2.97 -2.61
CA ASP A 48 -6.77 -1.90 -2.44
C ASP A 48 -7.01 -1.11 -3.75
N ALA A 49 -6.04 -1.06 -4.65
CA ALA A 49 -6.21 -0.43 -5.97
C ALA A 49 -7.32 -1.10 -6.79
N VAL A 50 -7.63 -2.38 -6.55
CA VAL A 50 -8.80 -3.06 -7.14
C VAL A 50 -10.10 -2.33 -6.83
N SER A 51 -10.22 -1.69 -5.66
CA SER A 51 -11.41 -0.92 -5.28
C SER A 51 -11.64 0.29 -6.18
N THR A 52 -10.58 0.88 -6.75
CA THR A 52 -10.68 2.05 -7.65
C THR A 52 -11.28 1.70 -9.02
N THR A 53 -11.35 0.40 -9.36
CA THR A 53 -11.95 -0.10 -10.60
C THR A 53 -13.41 -0.54 -10.41
N ALA A 54 -14.02 -0.21 -9.29
CA ALA A 54 -15.39 -0.62 -8.94
C ALA A 54 -16.42 -0.19 -10.00
N GLU A 55 -16.26 1.01 -10.55
CA GLU A 55 -17.17 1.56 -11.59
C GLU A 55 -17.06 0.81 -12.93
N GLU A 56 -15.99 0.05 -13.17
CA GLU A 56 -15.76 -0.72 -14.41
C GLU A 56 -16.10 -2.20 -14.25
N ALA A 57 -16.32 -2.67 -13.02
CA ALA A 57 -16.66 -4.07 -12.76
C ALA A 57 -18.11 -4.37 -13.13
N ARG A 58 -18.35 -5.51 -13.78
CA ARG A 58 -19.71 -5.95 -14.18
C ARG A 58 -20.61 -6.20 -12.94
N ASN A 59 -20.07 -6.82 -11.91
CA ASN A 59 -20.75 -7.12 -10.64
C ASN A 59 -19.88 -6.71 -9.45
N PRO A 60 -19.70 -5.40 -9.18
CA PRO A 60 -18.73 -4.91 -8.19
C PRO A 60 -18.99 -5.46 -6.78
N ALA A 61 -20.26 -5.63 -6.40
CA ALA A 61 -20.63 -6.14 -5.08
C ALA A 61 -20.16 -7.58 -4.79
N ARG A 62 -19.86 -8.37 -5.83
CA ARG A 62 -19.36 -9.74 -5.75
C ARG A 62 -17.88 -9.82 -6.12
N ASP A 63 -17.52 -9.20 -7.23
CA ASP A 63 -16.23 -9.41 -7.87
C ASP A 63 -15.11 -8.71 -7.11
N LEU A 64 -15.36 -7.52 -6.52
CA LEU A 64 -14.36 -6.82 -5.72
C LEU A 64 -13.94 -7.57 -4.44
N PRO A 65 -14.86 -8.02 -3.57
CA PRO A 65 -14.46 -8.77 -2.39
C PRO A 65 -13.68 -10.04 -2.73
N ILE A 66 -14.12 -10.78 -3.77
CA ILE A 66 -13.43 -11.99 -4.22
C ILE A 66 -12.04 -11.65 -4.76
N GLY A 67 -11.93 -10.63 -5.62
CA GLY A 67 -10.67 -10.20 -6.21
C GLY A 67 -9.65 -9.77 -5.15
N ILE A 68 -10.06 -8.94 -4.19
CA ILE A 68 -9.21 -8.46 -3.11
C ILE A 68 -8.73 -9.61 -2.23
N ILE A 69 -9.64 -10.46 -1.75
CA ILE A 69 -9.27 -11.57 -0.85
C ILE A 69 -8.42 -12.61 -1.58
N ALA A 70 -8.80 -12.98 -2.80
CA ALA A 70 -8.06 -13.98 -3.58
C ALA A 70 -6.64 -13.49 -3.90
N SER A 71 -6.47 -12.22 -4.31
CA SER A 71 -5.14 -11.65 -4.58
C SER A 71 -4.26 -11.66 -3.34
N LEU A 72 -4.80 -11.26 -2.17
CA LEU A 72 -4.06 -11.30 -0.91
C LEU A 72 -3.62 -12.72 -0.55
N VAL A 73 -4.50 -13.70 -0.64
CA VAL A 73 -4.19 -15.11 -0.30
C VAL A 73 -3.11 -15.65 -1.24
N VAL A 74 -3.27 -15.48 -2.55
CA VAL A 74 -2.31 -15.96 -3.55
C VAL A 74 -0.95 -15.29 -3.37
N CYS A 75 -0.91 -13.97 -3.24
CA CYS A 75 0.33 -13.23 -3.03
C CYS A 75 1.03 -13.67 -1.72
N THR A 76 0.27 -13.83 -0.64
CA THR A 76 0.84 -14.28 0.65
C THR A 76 1.50 -15.66 0.53
N ILE A 77 0.82 -16.61 -0.11
CA ILE A 77 1.38 -17.96 -0.32
C ILE A 77 2.66 -17.87 -1.15
N LEU A 78 2.66 -17.11 -2.25
CA LEU A 78 3.83 -16.95 -3.11
C LEU A 78 4.98 -16.28 -2.36
N TYR A 79 4.72 -15.23 -1.57
CA TYR A 79 5.76 -14.56 -0.78
C TYR A 79 6.38 -15.49 0.26
N ILE A 80 5.58 -16.27 0.98
CA ILE A 80 6.07 -17.24 1.95
C ILE A 80 6.99 -18.27 1.26
N ILE A 81 6.57 -18.82 0.12
CA ILE A 81 7.35 -19.81 -0.63
C ILE A 81 8.68 -19.19 -1.11
N VAL A 82 8.64 -18.00 -1.71
CA VAL A 82 9.84 -17.36 -2.24
C VAL A 82 10.82 -17.01 -1.12
N VAL A 83 10.34 -16.41 -0.02
CA VAL A 83 11.19 -16.02 1.12
C VAL A 83 11.78 -17.26 1.81
N ALA A 84 10.98 -18.33 1.97
CA ALA A 84 11.49 -19.59 2.52
C ALA A 84 12.62 -20.15 1.65
N ILE A 85 12.43 -20.25 0.34
CA ILE A 85 13.47 -20.74 -0.57
C ILE A 85 14.71 -19.84 -0.54
N LEU A 86 14.54 -18.51 -0.56
CA LEU A 86 15.65 -17.56 -0.52
C LEU A 86 16.52 -17.73 0.73
N ASN A 87 15.88 -17.75 1.90
CA ASN A 87 16.58 -17.94 3.18
C ASN A 87 17.18 -19.35 3.31
N GLY A 88 16.63 -20.33 2.62
CA GLY A 88 17.21 -21.66 2.55
C GLY A 88 18.46 -21.73 1.67
N ILE A 89 18.53 -20.95 0.60
CA ILE A 89 19.69 -20.93 -0.31
C ILE A 89 20.87 -20.19 0.34
N VAL A 90 20.64 -18.99 0.86
CA VAL A 90 21.67 -18.13 1.45
C VAL A 90 21.23 -17.57 2.81
N PRO A 91 22.16 -17.32 3.75
CA PRO A 91 21.84 -16.69 5.02
C PRO A 91 21.20 -15.31 4.81
N PHE A 92 20.17 -14.99 5.59
CA PHE A 92 19.38 -13.74 5.43
C PHE A 92 20.21 -12.47 5.44
N TYR A 93 21.28 -12.40 6.23
CA TYR A 93 22.14 -11.21 6.33
C TYR A 93 22.94 -10.92 5.05
N THR A 94 23.11 -11.90 4.17
CA THR A 94 23.75 -11.71 2.85
C THR A 94 22.79 -11.16 1.81
N LEU A 95 21.48 -11.18 2.08
CA LEU A 95 20.44 -10.70 1.19
C LEU A 95 20.25 -9.18 1.23
N ASN A 96 21.03 -8.45 2.05
CA ASN A 96 21.00 -6.99 2.09
C ASN A 96 21.73 -6.37 0.89
N VAL A 97 21.27 -6.69 -0.30
CA VAL A 97 21.79 -6.25 -1.61
C VAL A 97 20.65 -5.70 -2.46
N ASN A 98 20.98 -4.96 -3.53
CA ASN A 98 19.98 -4.34 -4.40
C ASN A 98 19.11 -5.37 -5.15
N PHE A 99 19.62 -6.57 -5.40
CA PHE A 99 18.94 -7.64 -6.18
C PHE A 99 18.99 -8.98 -5.44
N PRO A 100 18.32 -9.13 -4.29
CA PRO A 100 18.50 -10.30 -3.41
C PRO A 100 18.14 -11.64 -4.08
N VAL A 101 17.09 -11.67 -4.90
CA VAL A 101 16.65 -12.90 -5.56
C VAL A 101 17.65 -13.35 -6.64
N ALA A 102 18.12 -12.40 -7.46
CA ALA A 102 19.13 -12.69 -8.48
C ALA A 102 20.47 -13.09 -7.85
N PHE A 103 20.88 -12.43 -6.78
CA PHE A 103 22.08 -12.76 -6.00
C PHE A 103 22.03 -14.20 -5.44
N ALA A 104 20.90 -14.59 -4.82
CA ALA A 104 20.75 -15.93 -4.27
C ALA A 104 20.82 -17.02 -5.36
N VAL A 105 20.26 -16.78 -6.53
CA VAL A 105 20.29 -17.72 -7.65
C VAL A 105 21.68 -17.79 -8.28
N ASP A 106 22.38 -16.67 -8.36
CA ASP A 106 23.77 -16.62 -8.85
C ASP A 106 24.73 -17.36 -7.91
N SER A 107 24.53 -17.26 -6.60
CA SER A 107 25.35 -17.95 -5.59
C SER A 107 25.34 -19.48 -5.69
N ILE A 108 24.32 -20.06 -6.32
CA ILE A 108 24.20 -21.50 -6.60
C ILE A 108 24.63 -21.88 -8.03
N GLY A 109 25.32 -20.96 -8.74
CA GLY A 109 25.86 -21.20 -10.06
C GLY A 109 24.86 -21.13 -11.22
N LEU A 110 23.66 -20.57 -10.99
CA LEU A 110 22.60 -20.46 -12.00
C LEU A 110 22.44 -19.04 -12.54
N ALA A 111 23.54 -18.44 -12.99
CA ALA A 111 23.57 -17.06 -13.48
C ALA A 111 22.52 -16.75 -14.56
N TRP A 112 22.24 -17.71 -15.47
CA TRP A 112 21.19 -17.55 -16.48
C TRP A 112 19.80 -17.31 -15.89
N ALA A 113 19.48 -17.96 -14.77
CA ALA A 113 18.20 -17.78 -14.10
C ALA A 113 18.11 -16.40 -13.43
N GLY A 114 19.24 -15.85 -12.94
CA GLY A 114 19.32 -14.48 -12.44
C GLY A 114 18.96 -13.44 -13.51
N VAL A 115 19.35 -13.66 -14.75
CA VAL A 115 18.98 -12.78 -15.89
C VAL A 115 17.46 -12.83 -16.13
N ILE A 116 16.85 -14.01 -16.18
CA ILE A 116 15.39 -14.15 -16.37
C ILE A 116 14.62 -13.49 -15.22
N ILE A 117 15.08 -13.69 -13.98
CA ILE A 117 14.49 -13.06 -12.79
C ILE A 117 14.56 -11.53 -12.89
N SER A 118 15.67 -10.98 -13.34
CA SER A 118 15.86 -9.54 -13.52
C SER A 118 14.91 -8.97 -14.57
N PHE A 119 14.74 -9.64 -15.71
CA PHE A 119 13.73 -9.26 -16.70
C PHE A 119 12.30 -9.32 -16.13
N GLY A 120 11.96 -10.38 -15.40
CA GLY A 120 10.69 -10.51 -14.72
C GLY A 120 10.45 -9.40 -13.70
N ALA A 121 11.48 -9.01 -12.95
CA ALA A 121 11.40 -7.91 -11.99
C ALA A 121 11.16 -6.56 -12.68
N ILE A 122 11.84 -6.27 -13.79
CA ILE A 122 11.63 -5.04 -14.56
C ILE A 122 10.20 -4.99 -15.09
N ALA A 123 9.71 -6.08 -15.68
CA ALA A 123 8.34 -6.16 -16.18
C ALA A 123 7.31 -5.98 -15.06
N GLY A 124 7.54 -6.64 -13.90
CA GLY A 124 6.70 -6.50 -12.72
C GLY A 124 6.67 -5.09 -12.16
N LEU A 125 7.83 -4.45 -11.99
CA LEU A 125 7.91 -3.06 -11.51
C LEU A 125 7.23 -2.09 -12.48
N THR A 126 7.38 -2.29 -13.78
CA THR A 126 6.71 -1.45 -14.80
C THR A 126 5.19 -1.56 -14.69
N THR A 127 4.65 -2.77 -14.53
CA THR A 127 3.20 -2.97 -14.35
C THR A 127 2.68 -2.38 -13.06
N VAL A 128 3.42 -2.50 -11.96
CA VAL A 128 3.04 -1.87 -10.68
C VAL A 128 2.98 -0.35 -10.81
N LEU A 129 4.00 0.28 -11.42
CA LEU A 129 4.00 1.72 -11.65
C LEU A 129 2.80 2.18 -12.49
N LEU A 130 2.47 1.45 -13.55
CA LEU A 130 1.31 1.76 -14.39
C LEU A 130 0.00 1.69 -13.60
N VAL A 131 -0.21 0.62 -12.83
CA VAL A 131 -1.44 0.43 -12.05
C VAL A 131 -1.56 1.48 -10.94
N MET A 132 -0.46 1.80 -10.24
CA MET A 132 -0.47 2.80 -9.19
C MET A 132 -0.74 4.21 -9.73
N MET A 133 -0.12 4.59 -10.85
CA MET A 133 -0.40 5.88 -11.50
C MET A 133 -1.85 5.95 -11.99
N TYR A 134 -2.38 4.86 -12.53
CA TYR A 134 -3.76 4.78 -12.96
C TYR A 134 -4.73 4.99 -11.78
N GLY A 135 -4.56 4.26 -10.68
CA GLY A 135 -5.37 4.41 -9.47
C GLY A 135 -5.30 5.81 -8.88
N GLN A 136 -4.09 6.38 -8.78
CA GLN A 136 -3.88 7.73 -8.27
C GLN A 136 -4.62 8.78 -9.09
N THR A 137 -4.52 8.75 -10.41
CA THR A 137 -5.19 9.74 -11.27
C THR A 137 -6.71 9.68 -11.14
N ARG A 138 -7.28 8.51 -10.90
CA ARG A 138 -8.72 8.33 -10.66
C ARG A 138 -9.17 8.90 -9.32
N ILE A 139 -8.40 8.69 -8.26
CA ILE A 139 -8.69 9.27 -6.96
C ILE A 139 -8.72 10.80 -7.06
N PHE A 140 -7.71 11.40 -7.69
CA PHE A 140 -7.67 12.85 -7.88
C PHE A 140 -8.78 13.36 -8.80
N TYR A 141 -9.14 12.60 -9.83
CA TYR A 141 -10.29 12.92 -10.68
C TYR A 141 -11.60 12.93 -9.87
N ALA A 142 -11.86 11.90 -9.06
CA ALA A 142 -13.03 11.82 -8.21
C ALA A 142 -13.07 12.96 -7.18
N MET A 143 -11.97 13.22 -6.47
CA MET A 143 -11.87 14.31 -5.52
C MET A 143 -12.12 15.68 -6.17
N SER A 144 -11.65 15.88 -7.40
CA SER A 144 -11.84 17.13 -8.14
C SER A 144 -13.28 17.25 -8.66
N ARG A 145 -13.90 16.17 -9.06
CA ARG A 145 -15.32 16.11 -9.44
C ARG A 145 -16.22 16.48 -8.24
N ASP A 146 -15.84 16.02 -7.05
CA ASP A 146 -16.58 16.29 -5.82
C ASP A 146 -16.24 17.67 -5.21
N GLY A 147 -15.45 18.51 -5.91
CA GLY A 147 -15.10 19.87 -5.49
C GLY A 147 -14.06 19.96 -4.37
N LEU A 148 -13.46 18.84 -3.93
CA LEU A 148 -12.49 18.81 -2.84
C LEU A 148 -11.12 19.37 -3.22
N ILE A 149 -10.77 19.32 -4.50
CA ILE A 149 -9.52 19.84 -5.07
C ILE A 149 -9.81 20.61 -6.37
N PRO A 150 -8.87 21.43 -6.88
CA PRO A 150 -9.11 22.26 -8.06
C PRO A 150 -9.58 21.48 -9.29
N ALA A 151 -10.48 22.09 -10.08
CA ALA A 151 -11.05 21.52 -11.30
C ALA A 151 -10.03 21.21 -12.41
N LEU A 152 -8.75 21.55 -12.20
CA LEU A 152 -7.65 21.19 -13.10
C LEU A 152 -7.53 19.68 -13.30
N PHE A 153 -7.80 18.89 -12.24
CA PHE A 153 -7.63 17.44 -12.22
C PHE A 153 -8.79 16.67 -12.88
N VAL A 154 -9.93 17.33 -13.15
CA VAL A 154 -11.07 16.76 -13.92
C VAL A 154 -10.82 16.85 -15.43
N ARG A 155 -9.88 17.67 -15.89
CA ARG A 155 -9.66 17.88 -17.32
C ARG A 155 -9.15 16.62 -17.99
N LEU A 156 -9.95 16.09 -18.91
CA LEU A 156 -9.60 14.93 -19.74
C LEU A 156 -8.93 15.37 -21.02
N HIS A 157 -8.01 14.54 -21.54
CA HIS A 157 -7.43 14.75 -22.85
C HIS A 157 -8.50 14.58 -23.95
N PRO A 158 -8.57 15.49 -24.94
CA PRO A 158 -9.64 15.45 -25.96
C PRO A 158 -9.74 14.12 -26.71
N THR A 159 -8.61 13.51 -27.05
CA THR A 159 -8.55 12.28 -27.84
C THR A 159 -8.53 11.04 -26.96
N TRP A 160 -7.69 10.99 -25.94
CA TRP A 160 -7.45 9.79 -25.10
C TRP A 160 -8.40 9.67 -23.91
N ARG A 161 -9.17 10.72 -23.60
CA ARG A 161 -10.12 10.76 -22.48
C ARG A 161 -9.50 10.36 -21.12
N THR A 162 -8.22 10.63 -20.93
CA THR A 162 -7.48 10.37 -19.69
C THR A 162 -7.15 11.68 -18.98
N PRO A 163 -7.03 11.72 -17.65
CA PRO A 163 -6.67 12.92 -16.88
C PRO A 163 -5.16 13.20 -17.00
N TRP A 164 -4.72 13.61 -18.19
CA TRP A 164 -3.31 13.74 -18.58
C TRP A 164 -2.52 14.74 -17.73
N ILE A 165 -3.16 15.80 -17.24
CA ILE A 165 -2.51 16.80 -16.39
C ILE A 165 -2.09 16.16 -15.06
N SER A 166 -2.99 15.37 -14.44
CA SER A 166 -2.67 14.59 -13.24
C SER A 166 -1.52 13.63 -13.48
N GLN A 167 -1.52 12.92 -14.61
CA GLN A 167 -0.48 11.94 -14.93
C GLN A 167 0.89 12.59 -15.08
N ILE A 168 1.00 13.71 -15.81
CA ILE A 168 2.26 14.42 -15.99
C ILE A 168 2.74 15.00 -14.66
N LEU A 169 1.88 15.72 -13.94
CA LEU A 169 2.24 16.35 -12.67
C LEU A 169 2.76 15.33 -11.66
N PHE A 170 1.99 14.26 -11.42
CA PHE A 170 2.39 13.23 -10.45
C PHE A 170 3.55 12.38 -10.97
N GLY A 171 3.63 12.13 -12.29
CA GLY A 171 4.78 11.45 -12.89
C GLY A 171 6.09 12.19 -12.61
N VAL A 172 6.12 13.51 -12.79
CA VAL A 172 7.29 14.35 -12.49
C VAL A 172 7.59 14.37 -10.99
N LEU A 173 6.56 14.53 -10.13
CA LEU A 173 6.74 14.55 -8.68
C LEU A 173 7.28 13.21 -8.15
N ILE A 174 6.74 12.10 -8.64
CA ILE A 174 7.18 10.74 -8.23
C ILE A 174 8.60 10.48 -8.71
N ALA A 175 8.94 10.87 -9.94
CA ALA A 175 10.30 10.73 -10.47
C ALA A 175 11.31 11.57 -9.66
N ALA A 176 10.96 12.81 -9.31
CA ALA A 176 11.79 13.66 -8.46
C ALA A 176 11.94 13.07 -7.05
N ALA A 177 10.84 12.59 -6.43
CA ALA A 177 10.90 11.96 -5.13
C ALA A 177 11.77 10.69 -5.14
N GLY A 178 11.62 9.83 -6.14
CA GLY A 178 12.45 8.63 -6.30
C GLY A 178 13.92 8.89 -6.56
N ALA A 179 14.25 10.04 -7.17
CA ALA A 179 15.64 10.45 -7.37
C ALA A 179 16.28 11.06 -6.11
N LEU A 180 15.52 11.74 -5.27
CA LEU A 180 16.02 12.50 -4.12
C LEU A 180 16.02 11.71 -2.79
N PHE A 181 15.09 10.76 -2.62
CA PHE A 181 14.91 10.05 -1.36
C PHE A 181 15.21 8.56 -1.48
N PRO A 182 15.83 7.94 -0.47
CA PRO A 182 16.06 6.50 -0.44
C PRO A 182 14.73 5.75 -0.32
N ILE A 183 14.66 4.56 -0.93
CA ILE A 183 13.46 3.71 -0.97
C ILE A 183 12.94 3.36 0.45
N SER A 184 13.83 3.25 1.44
CA SER A 184 13.46 2.97 2.82
C SER A 184 12.56 4.06 3.42
N ILE A 185 12.85 5.33 3.13
CA ILE A 185 12.04 6.47 3.59
C ILE A 185 10.72 6.52 2.84
N LEU A 186 10.77 6.41 1.50
CA LEU A 186 9.56 6.46 0.66
C LEU A 186 8.61 5.29 0.99
N GLY A 187 9.14 4.08 1.13
CA GLY A 187 8.35 2.90 1.50
C GLY A 187 7.71 3.03 2.87
N SER A 188 8.46 3.54 3.85
CA SER A 188 7.93 3.75 5.21
C SER A 188 6.86 4.84 5.26
N LEU A 189 7.02 5.94 4.50
CA LEU A 189 6.00 7.00 4.37
C LEU A 189 4.73 6.47 3.70
N THR A 190 4.87 5.66 2.66
CA THR A 190 3.75 5.02 1.98
C THR A 190 3.00 4.09 2.91
N ASN A 191 3.71 3.25 3.68
CA ASN A 191 3.11 2.39 4.70
C ASN A 191 2.34 3.19 5.75
N MET A 192 2.93 4.27 6.25
CA MET A 192 2.30 5.14 7.23
C MET A 192 0.99 5.73 6.69
N GLY A 193 0.99 6.24 5.46
CA GLY A 193 -0.19 6.78 4.80
C GLY A 193 -1.28 5.74 4.61
N THR A 194 -0.93 4.59 4.06
CA THR A 194 -1.88 3.49 3.76
C THR A 194 -2.47 2.90 5.04
N LEU A 195 -1.66 2.60 6.04
CA LEU A 195 -2.14 2.08 7.33
C LEU A 195 -3.05 3.09 8.03
N SER A 196 -2.74 4.40 7.95
CA SER A 196 -3.59 5.45 8.50
C SER A 196 -4.94 5.53 7.76
N ALA A 197 -4.94 5.40 6.44
CA ALA A 197 -6.17 5.31 5.65
C ALA A 197 -7.01 4.09 6.06
N PHE A 198 -6.38 2.94 6.30
CA PHE A 198 -7.10 1.74 6.77
C PHE A 198 -7.71 1.90 8.16
N VAL A 199 -7.04 2.62 9.07
CA VAL A 199 -7.65 3.00 10.36
C VAL A 199 -8.90 3.84 10.14
N LEU A 200 -8.84 4.86 9.29
CA LEU A 200 -9.97 5.73 8.99
C LEU A 200 -11.13 4.97 8.36
N VAL A 201 -10.86 4.12 7.36
CA VAL A 201 -11.88 3.28 6.71
C VAL A 201 -12.50 2.31 7.73
N SER A 202 -11.68 1.69 8.57
CA SER A 202 -12.15 0.78 9.61
C SER A 202 -13.08 1.45 10.62
N ILE A 203 -12.85 2.72 10.94
CA ILE A 203 -13.74 3.51 11.80
C ILE A 203 -15.00 3.94 11.03
N ALA A 204 -14.86 4.31 9.77
CA ALA A 204 -15.97 4.79 8.95
C ALA A 204 -17.04 3.72 8.68
N VAL A 205 -16.64 2.45 8.50
CA VAL A 205 -17.58 1.35 8.19
C VAL A 205 -18.66 1.15 9.27
N PRO A 206 -18.36 1.02 10.57
CA PRO A 206 -19.38 0.91 11.61
C PRO A 206 -20.27 2.14 11.70
N ILE A 207 -19.70 3.34 11.56
CA ILE A 207 -20.45 4.61 11.60
C ILE A 207 -21.45 4.66 10.45
N LEU A 208 -21.01 4.34 9.23
CA LEU A 208 -21.87 4.37 8.04
C LEU A 208 -23.01 3.35 8.16
N ARG A 209 -22.74 2.15 8.64
CA ARG A 209 -23.75 1.12 8.83
C ARG A 209 -24.79 1.47 9.88
N ASN A 210 -24.41 2.23 10.91
CA ASN A 210 -25.34 2.69 11.92
C ASN A 210 -26.20 3.84 11.41
N ARG A 211 -25.63 4.74 10.62
CA ARG A 211 -26.35 5.91 10.09
C ARG A 211 -27.26 5.58 8.90
N HIS A 212 -26.85 4.62 8.08
CA HIS A 212 -27.53 4.23 6.84
C HIS A 212 -27.75 2.72 6.76
N PRO A 213 -28.63 2.16 7.62
CA PRO A 213 -28.88 0.70 7.62
C PRO A 213 -29.48 0.20 6.31
N GLU A 214 -30.14 1.07 5.54
CA GLU A 214 -30.73 0.80 4.23
C GLU A 214 -29.72 0.57 3.12
N THR A 215 -28.51 1.12 3.25
CA THR A 215 -27.45 1.04 2.21
C THR A 215 -26.52 -0.17 2.38
N GLN A 216 -26.99 -1.20 3.08
CA GLN A 216 -26.17 -2.39 3.32
C GLN A 216 -25.83 -3.11 2.01
N GLY A 217 -24.53 -3.17 1.69
CA GLY A 217 -24.02 -3.91 0.55
C GLY A 217 -24.33 -5.41 0.63
N LYS A 218 -24.36 -6.09 -0.52
CA LYS A 218 -24.58 -7.55 -0.60
C LYS A 218 -23.52 -8.37 0.16
N PHE A 219 -22.30 -7.84 0.29
CA PHE A 219 -21.23 -8.47 1.04
C PHE A 219 -21.37 -8.19 2.53
N LYS A 220 -21.60 -9.26 3.29
CA LYS A 220 -21.66 -9.20 4.76
C LYS A 220 -20.32 -9.58 5.35
N VAL A 221 -19.75 -8.69 6.14
CA VAL A 221 -18.48 -8.94 6.85
C VAL A 221 -18.71 -10.03 7.91
N PRO A 222 -17.88 -11.08 7.95
CA PRO A 222 -17.95 -12.10 9.01
C PRO A 222 -17.87 -11.45 10.40
N PHE A 223 -18.47 -12.12 11.40
CA PHE A 223 -18.48 -11.66 12.80
C PHE A 223 -19.16 -10.30 13.05
N GLY A 224 -19.97 -9.82 12.10
CA GLY A 224 -20.73 -8.58 12.24
C GLY A 224 -19.96 -7.31 11.91
N PRO A 225 -20.61 -6.16 12.07
CA PRO A 225 -20.09 -4.89 11.58
C PRO A 225 -18.97 -4.27 12.43
N TYR A 226 -18.69 -4.81 13.62
CA TYR A 226 -17.72 -4.18 14.55
C TYR A 226 -16.43 -4.96 14.69
N VAL A 227 -16.48 -6.31 14.74
CA VAL A 227 -15.31 -7.12 15.10
C VAL A 227 -14.17 -6.96 14.10
N ILE A 228 -14.44 -7.15 12.81
CA ILE A 228 -13.41 -7.03 11.78
C ILE A 228 -12.87 -5.59 11.65
N PRO A 229 -13.72 -4.53 11.62
CA PRO A 229 -13.22 -3.16 11.62
C PRO A 229 -12.36 -2.81 12.83
N VAL A 230 -12.76 -3.19 14.04
CA VAL A 230 -11.96 -2.95 15.25
C VAL A 230 -10.61 -3.70 15.17
N LEU A 231 -10.63 -4.98 14.80
CA LEU A 231 -9.41 -5.76 14.65
C LEU A 231 -8.48 -5.16 13.58
N SER A 232 -9.03 -4.72 12.45
CA SER A 232 -8.28 -4.05 11.38
C SER A 232 -7.64 -2.75 11.88
N ALA A 233 -8.40 -1.89 12.57
CA ALA A 233 -7.88 -0.64 13.13
C ALA A 233 -6.77 -0.89 14.16
N VAL A 234 -6.96 -1.85 15.07
CA VAL A 234 -5.96 -2.22 16.08
C VAL A 234 -4.69 -2.76 15.42
N THR A 235 -4.82 -3.65 14.43
CA THR A 235 -3.67 -4.20 13.70
C THR A 235 -2.93 -3.11 12.93
N ALA A 236 -3.63 -2.20 12.27
CA ALA A 236 -3.02 -1.09 11.55
C ALA A 236 -2.27 -0.14 12.49
N LEU A 237 -2.86 0.24 13.63
CA LEU A 237 -2.20 1.04 14.66
C LEU A 237 -0.98 0.34 15.27
N PHE A 238 -1.07 -0.97 15.47
CA PHE A 238 0.04 -1.78 15.94
C PHE A 238 1.21 -1.75 14.93
N LEU A 239 0.95 -1.94 13.65
CA LEU A 239 1.98 -1.85 12.61
C LEU A 239 2.56 -0.43 12.50
N ILE A 240 1.74 0.62 12.59
CA ILE A 240 2.20 2.01 12.65
C ILE A 240 3.17 2.22 13.81
N TYR A 241 2.86 1.68 14.99
CA TYR A 241 3.76 1.78 16.14
C TYR A 241 5.11 1.11 15.87
N PHE A 242 5.12 -0.07 15.27
CA PHE A 242 6.35 -0.80 14.95
C PHE A 242 7.12 -0.22 13.75
N LEU A 243 6.48 0.59 12.90
CA LEU A 243 7.15 1.25 11.78
C LEU A 243 8.25 2.22 12.23
N ARG A 244 8.28 2.62 13.52
CA ARG A 244 9.36 3.43 14.10
C ARG A 244 10.71 2.70 14.10
N GLN A 245 10.71 1.37 14.10
CA GLN A 245 11.93 0.58 14.13
C GLN A 245 12.66 0.67 12.79
N GLY A 246 13.96 0.91 12.81
CA GLY A 246 14.76 1.03 11.60
C GLY A 246 14.68 2.39 10.89
N ASN A 247 13.83 3.31 11.35
CA ASN A 247 13.77 4.68 10.82
C ASN A 247 14.63 5.64 11.65
N PRO A 248 15.33 6.61 11.01
CA PRO A 248 16.11 7.59 11.72
C PRO A 248 15.23 8.44 12.64
N LEU A 249 15.74 8.73 13.84
CA LEU A 249 15.04 9.56 14.81
C LEU A 249 15.41 11.04 14.62
N VAL A 250 14.40 11.89 14.56
CA VAL A 250 14.56 13.35 14.64
C VAL A 250 14.52 13.75 16.10
N TRP A 251 15.42 14.62 16.52
CA TRP A 251 15.60 15.03 17.93
C TRP A 251 15.84 13.87 18.90
N GLY A 252 16.31 12.70 18.42
CA GLY A 252 16.62 11.54 19.26
C GLY A 252 15.43 10.72 19.74
N PHE A 253 14.17 11.14 19.49
CA PHE A 253 12.99 10.42 19.99
C PHE A 253 11.85 10.30 18.98
N PHE A 254 11.77 11.16 17.98
CA PHE A 254 10.64 11.18 17.03
C PHE A 254 11.06 10.57 15.68
N PRO A 255 10.41 9.50 15.19
CA PRO A 255 10.75 8.90 13.90
C PRO A 255 10.50 9.87 12.74
N LEU A 256 11.48 9.99 11.82
CA LEU A 256 11.39 10.86 10.63
C LEU A 256 10.13 10.60 9.82
N VAL A 257 9.73 9.35 9.69
CA VAL A 257 8.53 8.95 8.95
C VAL A 257 7.25 9.52 9.57
N TRP A 258 7.17 9.54 10.90
CA TRP A 258 6.03 10.12 11.61
C TRP A 258 5.97 11.63 11.42
N LEU A 259 7.12 12.30 11.47
CA LEU A 259 7.19 13.74 11.20
C LEU A 259 6.73 14.06 9.78
N GLY A 260 7.23 13.32 8.78
CA GLY A 260 6.82 13.47 7.40
C GLY A 260 5.31 13.27 7.20
N PHE A 261 4.74 12.26 7.85
CA PHE A 261 3.30 12.00 7.81
C PHE A 261 2.49 13.12 8.47
N VAL A 262 2.90 13.61 9.64
CA VAL A 262 2.21 14.71 10.33
C VAL A 262 2.25 15.98 9.48
N ILE A 263 3.41 16.31 8.89
CA ILE A 263 3.52 17.47 7.98
C ILE A 263 2.53 17.30 6.80
N TRP A 264 2.52 16.14 6.17
CA TRP A 264 1.61 15.85 5.06
C TRP A 264 0.14 15.96 5.46
N LEU A 265 -0.23 15.42 6.63
CA LEU A 265 -1.58 15.50 7.17
C LEU A 265 -1.99 16.95 7.45
N VAL A 266 -1.11 17.75 8.07
CA VAL A 266 -1.37 19.16 8.35
C VAL A 266 -1.56 19.94 7.04
N VAL A 267 -0.72 19.73 6.05
CA VAL A 267 -0.86 20.35 4.72
C VAL A 267 -2.20 19.96 4.09
N GLY A 268 -2.58 18.68 4.15
CA GLY A 268 -3.86 18.20 3.64
C GLY A 268 -5.05 18.83 4.37
N LEU A 269 -5.00 18.96 5.70
CA LEU A 269 -6.05 19.59 6.50
C LEU A 269 -6.15 21.10 6.21
N ILE A 270 -5.02 21.81 6.11
CA ILE A 270 -5.02 23.22 5.73
C ILE A 270 -5.69 23.38 4.36
N PHE A 271 -5.33 22.56 3.40
CA PHE A 271 -5.93 22.59 2.06
C PHE A 271 -7.44 22.30 2.11
N TYR A 272 -7.85 21.28 2.87
CA TYR A 272 -9.26 20.92 3.03
C TYR A 272 -10.07 22.06 3.68
N PHE A 273 -9.60 22.65 4.77
CA PHE A 273 -10.33 23.73 5.45
C PHE A 273 -10.33 25.05 4.68
N SER A 274 -9.26 25.34 3.92
CA SER A 274 -9.16 26.57 3.14
C SER A 274 -9.90 26.51 1.80
N TYR A 275 -9.92 25.35 1.15
CA TYR A 275 -10.50 25.17 -0.19
C TYR A 275 -11.62 24.13 -0.22
N GLY A 276 -11.33 22.88 0.13
CA GLY A 276 -12.22 21.74 -0.08
C GLY A 276 -13.58 21.90 0.62
N ARG A 277 -13.58 22.36 1.87
CA ARG A 277 -14.83 22.56 2.64
C ARG A 277 -15.79 23.57 1.99
N HIS A 278 -15.25 24.57 1.30
CA HIS A 278 -16.08 25.64 0.72
C HIS A 278 -16.55 25.33 -0.70
N GLN A 279 -15.84 24.44 -1.41
CA GLN A 279 -16.12 24.10 -2.80
C GLN A 279 -16.72 22.69 -2.96
N SER A 280 -16.87 21.94 -1.87
CA SER A 280 -17.45 20.61 -1.89
C SER A 280 -18.87 20.65 -2.41
N THR A 281 -19.21 19.81 -3.38
CA THR A 281 -20.57 19.69 -3.94
C THR A 281 -21.60 19.37 -2.85
N ILE A 282 -21.25 18.52 -1.87
CA ILE A 282 -22.11 18.19 -0.73
C ILE A 282 -22.37 19.43 0.14
N ALA A 283 -21.33 20.23 0.41
CA ALA A 283 -21.49 21.45 1.22
C ALA A 283 -22.33 22.52 0.50
N LEU A 284 -22.22 22.62 -0.82
CA LEU A 284 -23.02 23.50 -1.64
C LEU A 284 -24.48 23.05 -1.69
N GLU A 285 -24.75 21.75 -1.85
CA GLU A 285 -26.09 21.17 -1.84
C GLU A 285 -26.79 21.34 -0.48
N GLU A 286 -26.08 21.15 0.63
CA GLU A 286 -26.61 21.46 1.98
C GLU A 286 -26.97 22.93 2.14
N THR A 287 -26.16 23.82 1.56
CA THR A 287 -26.40 25.29 1.66
C THR A 287 -27.55 25.74 0.77
N GLU A 288 -27.72 25.14 -0.39
CA GLU A 288 -28.75 25.50 -1.36
C GLU A 288 -30.09 24.75 -1.16
N GLY A 289 -30.13 23.74 -0.27
CA GLY A 289 -31.34 22.94 0.00
C GLY A 289 -31.80 22.09 -1.18
N LEU A 290 -30.91 21.84 -2.13
CA LEU A 290 -31.17 21.02 -3.33
C LEU A 290 -30.99 19.54 -3.01
N ALA A 291 -32.09 18.79 -3.08
CA ALA A 291 -32.04 17.32 -3.05
C ALA A 291 -31.15 16.78 -4.19
N ILE A 292 -30.21 15.92 -3.85
CA ILE A 292 -29.27 15.28 -4.80
C ILE A 292 -30.05 14.69 -5.96
N ARG A 293 -30.00 15.32 -7.13
CA ARG A 293 -30.38 14.68 -8.39
C ARG A 293 -29.23 13.76 -8.76
N GLN A 294 -29.41 12.48 -8.55
CA GLN A 294 -28.51 11.48 -9.14
C GLN A 294 -28.45 11.71 -10.66
N PRO A 295 -27.27 11.87 -11.26
CA PRO A 295 -27.18 11.94 -12.71
C PRO A 295 -27.71 10.62 -13.30
N PRO A 296 -28.45 10.67 -14.41
CA PRO A 296 -28.95 9.46 -15.06
C PRO A 296 -27.75 8.57 -15.41
N VAL A 297 -27.84 7.32 -15.00
CA VAL A 297 -26.91 6.26 -15.39
C VAL A 297 -27.22 5.95 -16.85
N ASN A 298 -26.43 6.52 -17.77
CA ASN A 298 -26.40 6.14 -19.18
C ASN A 298 -25.17 5.27 -19.44
#